data_b70e756717ec899085260785f9e7dbd7
#
_entry.id   b70e756717ec899085260785f9e7dbd7
#
_cell.length_a   1.000
_cell.length_b   1.000
_cell.length_c   1.000
_cell.angle_alpha   90.00
_cell.angle_beta   90.00
_cell.angle_gamma   90.00
#
_symmetry.space_group_name_H-M   'P 1'
#
loop_
_entity.id
_entity.type
_entity.pdbx_description
1 polymer ?
#
loop_
_entity_poly.entity_id
_entity_poly.type
_entity_poly.pdbx_seq_one_letter_code
_entity_poly.pdbx_strand_id
1 'polypeptide(L)'
;MEIKNAIVIIGFVTLFFAYIRMNENSYLGNNYHLNEINIKDREFTLINTEIPLSHMIKLNEKFLICSGLNSPQIYITKEYLSNYINNGGIFLYNINNKNLENIELENYPSKLPFHPQGLSLYNIDSETYYLYVINHSIDTDNPRKNEERIEKFLLKIKTETISLEYKNTFSLSQNYFGTVKSIAAINHDIIYFTTQSYFSLPCYYTQDNEYNFLKYLNNAKFFIYEWMNILFQKFDLKKTFLYSYDWEKGEINIIANSEGISNRGLAYDRKNSLLYMVRPYEKDIKIFEISRNIPSNALLIKTIKTIYNIENIFYDEDNNKIYAGIYGSINELKNLEAQYKNEENFDLVLTFGGFEEFDIKNNYEISDIILFKNELKGISSAIKVKNDIFFSSQYQKGLLIFSKK
;
A
#
# COMPACT_ATOMS: atom_id res chain seq x y z
N MET A 1 9.41 42.03 -5.23
CA MET A 1 8.11 41.65 -5.83
C MET A 1 7.06 42.56 -5.20
N GLU A 2 6.43 43.42 -5.97
CA GLU A 2 5.51 44.41 -5.42
C GLU A 2 4.29 43.71 -4.80
N ILE A 3 3.81 44.26 -3.66
CA ILE A 3 2.66 43.75 -2.90
C ILE A 3 1.44 43.51 -3.81
N LYS A 4 1.25 44.34 -4.83
CA LYS A 4 0.20 44.18 -5.85
C LYS A 4 0.27 42.85 -6.61
N ASN A 5 1.45 42.39 -6.99
CA ASN A 5 1.63 41.11 -7.68
C ASN A 5 1.37 39.90 -6.76
N ALA A 6 1.71 40.02 -5.47
CA ALA A 6 1.41 39.02 -4.48
C ALA A 6 -0.12 38.87 -4.25
N ILE A 7 -0.86 40.01 -4.17
CA ILE A 7 -2.32 40.00 -4.03
C ILE A 7 -3.01 39.39 -5.25
N VAL A 8 -2.52 39.71 -6.44
CA VAL A 8 -3.07 39.12 -7.70
C VAL A 8 -2.83 37.59 -7.75
N ILE A 9 -1.64 37.13 -7.37
CA ILE A 9 -1.32 35.69 -7.30
C ILE A 9 -2.20 35.00 -6.27
N ILE A 10 -2.36 35.55 -5.07
CA ILE A 10 -3.22 35.01 -4.02
C ILE A 10 -4.68 35.00 -4.49
N GLY A 11 -5.16 36.06 -5.14
CA GLY A 11 -6.52 36.10 -5.72
C GLY A 11 -6.74 35.06 -6.80
N PHE A 12 -5.80 34.88 -7.72
CA PHE A 12 -5.88 33.83 -8.75
C PHE A 12 -5.85 32.43 -8.14
N VAL A 13 -4.97 32.22 -7.16
CA VAL A 13 -4.88 30.96 -6.41
C VAL A 13 -6.21 30.69 -5.71
N THR A 14 -6.81 31.65 -5.02
CA THR A 14 -8.09 31.48 -4.30
C THR A 14 -9.26 31.22 -5.24
N LEU A 15 -9.36 31.92 -6.39
CA LEU A 15 -10.38 31.70 -7.40
C LEU A 15 -10.22 30.36 -8.10
N PHE A 16 -9.01 29.96 -8.40
CA PHE A 16 -8.69 28.65 -8.92
C PHE A 16 -9.12 27.53 -7.97
N PHE A 17 -8.92 27.75 -6.66
CA PHE A 17 -9.36 26.86 -5.59
C PHE A 17 -10.87 26.76 -5.46
N ALA A 18 -11.57 27.89 -5.51
CA ALA A 18 -13.03 27.90 -5.50
C ALA A 18 -13.60 27.14 -6.71
N TYR A 19 -13.04 27.35 -7.89
CA TYR A 19 -13.41 26.64 -9.12
C TYR A 19 -13.18 25.14 -9.03
N ILE A 20 -12.06 24.71 -8.44
CA ILE A 20 -11.75 23.31 -8.19
C ILE A 20 -12.78 22.67 -7.27
N ARG A 21 -13.09 23.33 -6.13
CA ARG A 21 -14.05 22.84 -5.13
C ARG A 21 -15.47 22.71 -5.69
N MET A 22 -15.87 23.64 -6.56
CA MET A 22 -17.18 23.60 -7.23
C MET A 22 -17.30 22.45 -8.25
N ASN A 23 -16.19 21.99 -8.84
CA ASN A 23 -16.17 20.90 -9.82
C ASN A 23 -15.83 19.52 -9.19
N GLU A 24 -15.48 19.44 -7.91
CA GLU A 24 -15.20 18.17 -7.24
C GLU A 24 -16.37 17.18 -7.26
N ASN A 25 -17.59 17.70 -7.28
CA ASN A 25 -18.81 16.87 -7.30
C ASN A 25 -19.12 16.23 -8.66
N SER A 26 -18.52 16.70 -9.75
CA SER A 26 -18.89 16.24 -11.10
C SER A 26 -18.02 15.14 -11.68
N TYR A 27 -16.78 14.97 -11.20
CA TYR A 27 -15.83 14.02 -11.79
C TYR A 27 -15.66 12.69 -11.03
N LEU A 28 -16.18 12.58 -9.79
CA LEU A 28 -15.94 11.44 -8.92
C LEU A 28 -17.17 10.55 -8.69
N GLY A 29 -18.27 10.83 -9.37
CA GLY A 29 -19.56 10.18 -9.14
C GLY A 29 -19.89 9.07 -10.13
N ASN A 30 -19.10 8.04 -10.27
CA ASN A 30 -19.66 6.78 -10.76
C ASN A 30 -20.30 6.06 -9.56
N ASN A 31 -21.60 6.33 -9.37
CA ASN A 31 -22.43 5.51 -8.51
C ASN A 31 -22.42 4.09 -9.08
N TYR A 32 -21.69 3.20 -8.45
CA TYR A 32 -21.80 1.78 -8.74
C TYR A 32 -23.20 1.34 -8.27
N HIS A 33 -24.10 1.09 -9.19
CA HIS A 33 -25.30 0.29 -8.92
C HIS A 33 -24.79 -1.15 -8.73
N LEU A 34 -24.53 -1.48 -7.48
CA LEU A 34 -24.29 -2.87 -7.09
C LEU A 34 -25.61 -3.60 -7.25
N ASN A 35 -25.72 -4.46 -8.25
CA ASN A 35 -26.67 -5.55 -8.17
C ASN A 35 -26.24 -6.34 -6.94
N GLU A 36 -27.10 -6.41 -5.92
CA GLU A 36 -26.86 -7.16 -4.70
C GLU A 36 -26.52 -8.61 -5.09
N ILE A 37 -25.23 -8.92 -5.05
CA ILE A 37 -24.79 -10.30 -5.21
C ILE A 37 -25.27 -11.02 -3.96
N ASN A 38 -26.16 -11.98 -4.16
CA ASN A 38 -26.86 -12.73 -3.13
C ASN A 38 -25.84 -13.48 -2.25
N ILE A 39 -25.48 -12.91 -1.09
CA ILE A 39 -24.48 -13.43 -0.13
C ILE A 39 -25.09 -14.54 0.75
N LYS A 40 -26.30 -15.04 0.42
CA LYS A 40 -27.14 -15.87 1.31
C LYS A 40 -26.50 -17.17 1.82
N ASP A 41 -25.44 -17.69 1.20
CA ASP A 41 -24.83 -18.96 1.56
C ASP A 41 -23.36 -18.85 2.00
N ARG A 42 -22.96 -17.70 2.56
CA ARG A 42 -21.56 -17.39 2.79
C ARG A 42 -21.36 -16.84 4.20
N GLU A 43 -20.30 -17.25 4.85
CA GLU A 43 -20.00 -16.89 6.22
C GLU A 43 -18.75 -16.02 6.28
N PHE A 44 -18.89 -14.84 6.90
CA PHE A 44 -17.76 -13.97 7.23
C PHE A 44 -17.38 -14.20 8.69
N THR A 45 -16.10 -14.35 8.94
CA THR A 45 -15.55 -14.41 10.30
C THR A 45 -14.53 -13.28 10.46
N LEU A 46 -14.74 -12.38 11.39
CA LEU A 46 -13.77 -11.34 11.74
C LEU A 46 -12.89 -11.83 12.90
N ILE A 47 -11.61 -11.93 12.64
CA ILE A 47 -10.59 -12.16 13.68
C ILE A 47 -10.12 -10.80 14.17
N ASN A 48 -10.39 -10.50 15.43
CA ASN A 48 -9.96 -9.25 16.03
C ASN A 48 -8.43 -9.21 16.16
N THR A 49 -7.83 -8.10 15.77
CA THR A 49 -6.40 -7.83 15.91
C THR A 49 -6.19 -6.60 16.77
N GLU A 50 -5.03 -6.50 17.43
CA GLU A 50 -4.71 -5.32 18.24
C GLU A 50 -4.45 -4.08 17.39
N ILE A 51 -3.96 -4.30 16.16
CA ILE A 51 -3.65 -3.24 15.20
C ILE A 51 -4.22 -3.57 13.81
N PRO A 52 -4.46 -2.56 12.95
CA PRO A 52 -4.80 -2.79 11.54
C PRO A 52 -3.69 -3.54 10.80
N LEU A 53 -4.08 -4.43 9.89
CA LEU A 53 -3.16 -5.19 9.05
C LEU A 53 -3.14 -4.61 7.63
N SER A 54 -2.04 -3.98 7.25
CA SER A 54 -1.98 -3.20 5.99
C SER A 54 -1.69 -4.04 4.75
N HIS A 55 -0.95 -5.13 4.87
CA HIS A 55 -0.63 -6.00 3.74
C HIS A 55 -0.47 -7.45 4.19
N MET A 56 -0.78 -8.38 3.29
CA MET A 56 -0.63 -9.82 3.53
C MET A 56 0.05 -10.49 2.35
N ILE A 57 0.84 -11.51 2.65
CA ILE A 57 1.43 -12.42 1.65
C ILE A 57 1.33 -13.86 2.14
N LYS A 58 1.14 -14.80 1.23
CA LYS A 58 1.12 -16.23 1.52
C LYS A 58 2.56 -16.72 1.71
N LEU A 59 2.87 -17.29 2.86
CA LEU A 59 4.13 -17.98 3.10
C LEU A 59 4.04 -19.43 2.59
N ASN A 60 2.94 -20.10 2.96
CA ASN A 60 2.58 -21.46 2.51
C ASN A 60 1.09 -21.73 2.80
N GLU A 61 0.64 -22.99 2.67
CA GLU A 61 -0.75 -23.39 2.91
C GLU A 61 -1.20 -23.32 4.39
N LYS A 62 -0.29 -23.05 5.32
CA LYS A 62 -0.57 -22.97 6.76
C LYS A 62 -0.44 -21.55 7.30
N PHE A 63 0.35 -20.69 6.64
CA PHE A 63 0.75 -19.41 7.19
C PHE A 63 0.62 -18.26 6.20
N LEU A 64 0.08 -17.15 6.70
CA LEU A 64 0.20 -15.83 6.07
C LEU A 64 1.17 -14.95 6.88
N ILE A 65 1.92 -14.12 6.20
CA ILE A 65 2.69 -13.04 6.83
C ILE A 65 1.93 -11.75 6.60
N CYS A 66 1.74 -10.99 7.67
CA CYS A 66 1.02 -9.72 7.63
C CYS A 66 1.91 -8.59 8.14
N SER A 67 1.85 -7.43 7.52
CA SER A 67 2.36 -6.20 8.10
C SER A 67 1.25 -5.47 8.82
N GLY A 68 1.54 -4.93 9.98
CA GLY A 68 0.56 -4.18 10.77
C GLY A 68 1.11 -2.86 11.28
N LEU A 69 0.25 -1.86 11.35
CA LEU A 69 0.58 -0.52 11.81
C LEU A 69 -0.57 0.08 12.60
N ASN A 70 -0.31 0.58 13.79
CA ASN A 70 -1.34 1.09 14.70
C ASN A 70 -1.94 2.46 14.30
N SER A 71 -1.47 3.09 13.24
CA SER A 71 -2.07 4.35 12.75
C SER A 71 -1.67 4.66 11.31
N PRO A 72 -2.59 5.15 10.48
CA PRO A 72 -2.22 5.73 9.20
C PRO A 72 -1.40 6.99 9.44
N GLN A 73 -0.32 7.12 8.72
CA GLN A 73 0.82 8.01 8.89
C GLN A 73 0.55 9.52 8.77
N ILE A 74 -0.68 9.98 8.64
CA ILE A 74 -0.95 11.35 8.17
C ILE A 74 -0.87 12.39 9.28
N TYR A 75 -1.00 12.01 10.57
CA TYR A 75 -1.03 12.98 11.68
C TYR A 75 -0.31 12.45 12.91
N ILE A 76 0.83 13.03 13.20
CA ILE A 76 1.65 12.68 14.37
C ILE A 76 1.60 13.81 15.36
N THR A 77 1.02 13.56 16.53
CA THR A 77 1.13 14.46 17.69
C THR A 77 2.44 14.18 18.44
N LYS A 78 2.88 15.11 19.29
CA LYS A 78 4.09 14.93 20.12
C LYS A 78 3.96 13.74 21.09
N GLU A 79 2.77 13.53 21.62
CA GLU A 79 2.43 12.42 22.50
C GLU A 79 2.45 11.10 21.72
N TYR A 80 2.05 11.12 20.48
CA TYR A 80 2.08 10.00 19.56
C TYR A 80 3.51 9.59 19.17
N LEU A 81 4.43 10.56 19.00
CA LEU A 81 5.84 10.29 18.67
C LEU A 81 6.54 9.46 19.75
N SER A 82 6.26 9.69 21.03
CA SER A 82 6.87 8.90 22.13
C SER A 82 6.42 7.44 22.11
N ASN A 83 5.22 7.16 21.61
CA ASN A 83 4.64 5.83 21.47
C ASN A 83 4.81 5.23 20.07
N TYR A 84 5.26 6.03 19.11
CA TYR A 84 5.29 5.69 17.68
C TYR A 84 6.41 4.71 17.31
N ILE A 85 7.48 4.67 18.08
CA ILE A 85 8.67 3.84 17.78
C ILE A 85 8.32 2.35 17.74
N ASN A 86 7.27 1.92 18.46
CA ASN A 86 6.92 0.51 18.64
C ASN A 86 5.55 0.12 18.07
N ASN A 87 4.97 0.90 17.15
CA ASN A 87 3.57 0.74 16.75
C ASN A 87 3.35 -0.09 15.49
N GLY A 88 4.39 -0.62 14.87
CA GLY A 88 4.30 -1.52 13.72
C GLY A 88 4.97 -2.85 13.98
N GLY A 89 4.55 -3.88 13.24
CA GLY A 89 5.11 -5.22 13.36
C GLY A 89 4.86 -6.10 12.15
N ILE A 90 5.58 -7.20 12.13
CA ILE A 90 5.33 -8.31 11.19
C ILE A 90 4.68 -9.43 11.97
N PHE A 91 3.57 -9.92 11.48
CA PHE A 91 2.74 -10.92 12.14
C PHE A 91 2.67 -12.18 11.31
N LEU A 92 2.66 -13.31 12.00
CA LEU A 92 2.37 -14.61 11.44
C LEU A 92 0.92 -14.98 11.77
N TYR A 93 0.12 -15.21 10.76
CA TYR A 93 -1.21 -15.77 10.93
C TYR A 93 -1.20 -17.25 10.58
N ASN A 94 -1.53 -18.09 11.56
CA ASN A 94 -1.71 -19.52 11.37
C ASN A 94 -3.15 -19.83 10.97
N ILE A 95 -3.34 -20.27 9.74
CA ILE A 95 -4.66 -20.52 9.14
C ILE A 95 -5.42 -21.64 9.86
N ASN A 96 -4.71 -22.66 10.35
CA ASN A 96 -5.35 -23.84 10.96
C ASN A 96 -5.93 -23.55 12.34
N ASN A 97 -5.19 -22.84 13.20
CA ASN A 97 -5.60 -22.54 14.57
C ASN A 97 -6.17 -21.12 14.71
N LYS A 98 -6.18 -20.33 13.62
CA LYS A 98 -6.68 -18.95 13.57
C LYS A 98 -5.96 -18.01 14.54
N ASN A 99 -4.69 -18.27 14.82
CA ASN A 99 -3.87 -17.46 15.71
C ASN A 99 -2.99 -16.49 14.94
N LEU A 100 -2.87 -15.25 15.47
CA LEU A 100 -1.99 -14.19 14.96
C LEU A 100 -0.93 -13.88 15.99
N GLU A 101 0.33 -14.04 15.63
CA GLU A 101 1.47 -13.83 16.50
C GLU A 101 2.42 -12.78 15.92
N ASN A 102 2.94 -11.90 16.75
CA ASN A 102 4.00 -10.97 16.35
C ASN A 102 5.32 -11.73 16.20
N ILE A 103 6.02 -11.50 15.09
CA ILE A 103 7.34 -12.08 14.84
C ILE A 103 8.39 -11.10 15.37
N GLU A 104 9.25 -11.56 16.27
CA GLU A 104 10.35 -10.76 16.81
C GLU A 104 11.38 -10.46 15.70
N LEU A 105 11.83 -9.19 15.65
CA LEU A 105 12.86 -8.74 14.71
C LEU A 105 14.23 -8.87 15.36
N GLU A 106 15.00 -9.86 14.95
CA GLU A 106 16.37 -10.06 15.41
C GLU A 106 17.32 -9.03 14.79
N ASN A 107 18.17 -8.40 15.59
CA ASN A 107 19.20 -7.44 15.15
C ASN A 107 18.67 -6.17 14.46
N TYR A 108 17.36 -5.88 14.55
CA TYR A 108 16.83 -4.63 14.01
C TYR A 108 17.31 -3.45 14.87
N PRO A 109 17.77 -2.34 14.25
CA PRO A 109 18.28 -1.20 15.00
C PRO A 109 17.20 -0.58 15.90
N SER A 110 17.40 -0.65 17.24
CA SER A 110 16.38 -0.27 18.24
C SER A 110 15.91 1.18 18.18
N LYS A 111 16.68 2.06 17.55
CA LYS A 111 16.33 3.49 17.37
C LYS A 111 15.59 3.78 16.05
N LEU A 112 15.46 2.79 15.19
CA LEU A 112 14.75 2.98 13.91
C LEU A 112 13.27 2.67 14.09
N PRO A 113 12.38 3.63 13.83
CA PRO A 113 10.96 3.36 13.77
C PRO A 113 10.63 2.33 12.70
N PHE A 114 9.72 1.42 13.03
CA PHE A 114 9.31 0.36 12.12
C PHE A 114 7.81 0.46 11.82
N HIS A 115 7.49 0.92 10.62
CA HIS A 115 6.13 1.11 10.13
C HIS A 115 5.94 0.33 8.83
N PRO A 116 5.82 -1.00 8.95
CA PRO A 116 5.78 -1.86 7.78
C PRO A 116 4.46 -1.74 7.03
N GLN A 117 4.55 -1.72 5.68
CA GLN A 117 3.39 -1.75 4.81
C GLN A 117 3.52 -2.85 3.75
N GLY A 118 4.10 -2.57 2.59
CA GLY A 118 4.24 -3.53 1.51
C GLY A 118 5.23 -4.65 1.86
N LEU A 119 4.89 -5.87 1.51
CA LEU A 119 5.68 -7.08 1.76
C LEU A 119 5.96 -7.82 0.47
N SER A 120 7.14 -8.45 0.36
CA SER A 120 7.43 -9.41 -0.69
C SER A 120 8.39 -10.49 -0.21
N LEU A 121 8.16 -11.74 -0.63
CA LEU A 121 9.01 -12.88 -0.32
C LEU A 121 9.82 -13.32 -1.53
N TYR A 122 11.08 -13.64 -1.29
CA TYR A 122 11.91 -14.39 -2.20
C TYR A 122 12.35 -15.70 -1.54
N ASN A 123 11.95 -16.81 -2.13
CA ASN A 123 12.30 -18.15 -1.63
C ASN A 123 13.76 -18.49 -1.98
N ILE A 124 14.56 -18.85 -0.98
CA ILE A 124 15.94 -19.33 -1.13
C ILE A 124 15.91 -20.87 -1.17
N ASP A 125 15.20 -21.47 -0.19
CA ASP A 125 14.97 -22.91 -0.10
C ASP A 125 13.64 -23.17 0.65
N SER A 126 13.32 -24.41 0.99
CA SER A 126 12.05 -24.77 1.62
C SER A 126 11.77 -24.12 2.98
N GLU A 127 12.81 -23.66 3.69
CA GLU A 127 12.73 -23.15 5.06
C GLU A 127 13.29 -21.73 5.21
N THR A 128 13.90 -21.20 4.13
CA THR A 128 14.63 -19.93 4.18
C THR A 128 14.14 -18.99 3.08
N TYR A 129 13.84 -17.76 3.46
CA TYR A 129 13.35 -16.73 2.55
C TYR A 129 14.03 -15.39 2.83
N TYR A 130 14.14 -14.55 1.84
CA TYR A 130 14.25 -13.12 2.06
C TYR A 130 12.86 -12.49 2.11
N LEU A 131 12.60 -11.75 3.18
CA LEU A 131 11.43 -10.88 3.30
C LEU A 131 11.87 -9.44 3.09
N TYR A 132 11.27 -8.80 2.10
CA TYR A 132 11.44 -7.37 1.83
C TYR A 132 10.21 -6.63 2.35
N VAL A 133 10.46 -5.54 3.09
CA VAL A 133 9.43 -4.78 3.79
C VAL A 133 9.57 -3.31 3.45
N ILE A 134 8.52 -2.69 2.96
CA ILE A 134 8.46 -1.23 2.88
C ILE A 134 8.25 -0.71 4.30
N ASN A 135 9.16 0.15 4.74
CA ASN A 135 9.11 0.81 6.04
C ASN A 135 9.00 2.33 5.84
N HIS A 136 7.84 2.87 6.21
CA HIS A 136 7.60 4.31 6.21
C HIS A 136 8.20 4.93 7.49
N SER A 137 9.51 4.94 7.57
CA SER A 137 10.24 5.41 8.74
C SER A 137 10.09 6.92 8.93
N ILE A 138 10.06 7.33 10.19
CA ILE A 138 10.06 8.73 10.59
C ILE A 138 11.30 8.93 11.45
N ASP A 139 12.10 9.96 11.12
CA ASP A 139 13.20 10.35 11.97
C ASP A 139 12.64 10.90 13.29
N THR A 140 12.86 10.22 14.40
CA THR A 140 12.35 10.62 15.72
C THR A 140 12.98 11.91 16.22
N ASP A 141 14.22 12.19 15.83
CA ASP A 141 14.92 13.44 16.18
C ASP A 141 14.50 14.59 15.27
N ASN A 142 14.07 14.28 14.05
CA ASN A 142 13.53 15.21 13.10
C ASN A 142 12.28 14.67 12.39
N PRO A 143 11.10 14.69 13.04
CA PRO A 143 9.86 14.13 12.49
C PRO A 143 9.41 14.72 11.15
N ARG A 144 10.07 15.80 10.71
CA ARG A 144 9.86 16.43 9.40
C ARG A 144 10.57 15.67 8.27
N LYS A 145 11.46 14.78 8.63
CA LYS A 145 12.23 13.95 7.71
C LYS A 145 11.63 12.55 7.68
N ASN A 146 10.59 12.38 6.87
CA ASN A 146 10.17 11.03 6.50
C ASN A 146 11.24 10.38 5.66
N GLU A 147 11.52 9.15 5.95
CA GLU A 147 12.43 8.36 5.18
C GLU A 147 11.73 7.07 4.74
N GLU A 148 11.40 7.03 3.46
CA GLU A 148 10.92 5.80 2.84
C GLU A 148 12.08 4.81 2.78
N ARG A 149 11.88 3.61 3.29
CA ARG A 149 12.90 2.56 3.33
C ARG A 149 12.36 1.26 2.82
N ILE A 150 13.27 0.45 2.31
CA ILE A 150 13.01 -0.96 2.05
C ILE A 150 13.99 -1.75 2.91
N GLU A 151 13.43 -2.50 3.86
CA GLU A 151 14.18 -3.34 4.78
C GLU A 151 14.27 -4.76 4.22
N LYS A 152 15.44 -5.40 4.34
CA LYS A 152 15.68 -6.79 3.95
C LYS A 152 15.90 -7.63 5.19
N PHE A 153 15.09 -8.67 5.37
CA PHE A 153 15.20 -9.64 6.46
C PHE A 153 15.45 -11.03 5.89
N LEU A 154 16.16 -11.85 6.66
CA LEU A 154 16.23 -13.29 6.47
C LEU A 154 15.19 -13.97 7.35
N LEU A 155 14.18 -14.54 6.73
CA LEU A 155 13.14 -15.32 7.39
C LEU A 155 13.56 -16.78 7.39
N LYS A 156 13.55 -17.41 8.56
CA LYS A 156 13.83 -18.84 8.74
C LYS A 156 12.64 -19.51 9.42
N ILE A 157 12.19 -20.60 8.83
CA ILE A 157 11.16 -21.46 9.40
C ILE A 157 11.86 -22.60 10.11
N LYS A 158 11.73 -22.67 11.45
CA LYS A 158 12.12 -23.83 12.25
C LYS A 158 10.84 -24.57 12.64
N THR A 159 10.94 -25.81 13.02
CA THR A 159 9.81 -26.75 13.25
C THR A 159 8.59 -26.15 13.97
N GLU A 160 8.77 -25.18 14.86
CA GLU A 160 7.68 -24.51 15.62
C GLU A 160 7.83 -22.99 15.73
N THR A 161 8.91 -22.41 15.19
CA THR A 161 9.21 -20.98 15.32
C THR A 161 9.59 -20.38 13.99
N ILE A 162 9.20 -19.12 13.79
CA ILE A 162 9.66 -18.30 12.65
C ILE A 162 10.48 -17.15 13.23
N SER A 163 11.66 -16.92 12.67
CA SER A 163 12.52 -15.79 13.03
C SER A 163 12.76 -14.87 11.84
N LEU A 164 12.87 -13.57 12.12
CA LEU A 164 13.19 -12.52 11.16
C LEU A 164 14.48 -11.83 11.56
N GLU A 165 15.56 -12.17 10.89
CA GLU A 165 16.87 -11.55 11.11
C GLU A 165 17.07 -10.38 10.14
N TYR A 166 17.25 -9.16 10.68
CA TYR A 166 17.55 -7.98 9.87
C TYR A 166 18.89 -8.13 9.15
N LYS A 167 18.93 -7.80 7.86
CA LYS A 167 20.13 -7.91 7.04
C LYS A 167 20.62 -6.57 6.50
N ASN A 168 19.72 -5.78 5.95
CA ASN A 168 20.11 -4.53 5.29
C ASN A 168 18.91 -3.62 5.09
N THR A 169 19.19 -2.34 4.80
CA THR A 169 18.19 -1.34 4.44
C THR A 169 18.60 -0.59 3.17
N PHE A 170 17.63 -0.26 2.37
CA PHE A 170 17.76 0.69 1.28
C PHE A 170 16.92 1.92 1.61
N SER A 171 17.59 3.06 1.82
CA SER A 171 16.95 4.34 2.09
C SER A 171 16.69 5.10 0.81
N LEU A 172 15.43 5.47 0.58
CA LEU A 172 15.01 6.25 -0.57
C LEU A 172 15.09 7.73 -0.25
N SER A 173 15.72 8.51 -1.10
CA SER A 173 15.74 9.97 -0.94
C SER A 173 14.35 10.54 -1.20
N GLN A 174 13.80 11.27 -0.23
CA GLN A 174 12.47 11.90 -0.31
C GLN A 174 12.29 12.84 -1.52
N ASN A 175 13.39 13.32 -2.11
CA ASN A 175 13.32 14.29 -3.19
C ASN A 175 13.00 13.66 -4.56
N TYR A 176 13.04 12.32 -4.69
CA TYR A 176 12.98 11.66 -5.99
C TYR A 176 11.88 10.61 -6.16
N PHE A 177 11.36 10.00 -5.06
CA PHE A 177 10.59 8.77 -5.20
C PHE A 177 9.16 8.83 -4.69
N GLY A 178 8.76 9.86 -3.98
CA GLY A 178 7.43 9.94 -3.38
C GLY A 178 7.20 8.84 -2.33
N THR A 179 5.94 8.52 -2.05
CA THR A 179 5.57 7.47 -1.08
C THR A 179 5.60 6.11 -1.76
N VAL A 180 6.43 5.21 -1.29
CA VAL A 180 6.50 3.82 -1.78
C VAL A 180 5.26 3.05 -1.34
N LYS A 181 4.69 2.22 -2.23
CA LYS A 181 3.43 1.55 -1.92
C LYS A 181 3.49 0.04 -1.96
N SER A 182 4.14 -0.52 -2.94
CA SER A 182 4.24 -1.97 -3.10
C SER A 182 5.61 -2.38 -3.59
N ILE A 183 5.97 -3.63 -3.31
CA ILE A 183 7.27 -4.21 -3.62
C ILE A 183 7.10 -5.63 -4.15
N ALA A 184 7.95 -6.03 -5.10
CA ALA A 184 8.05 -7.38 -5.61
C ALA A 184 9.52 -7.79 -5.72
N ALA A 185 9.90 -8.86 -5.05
CA ALA A 185 11.24 -9.44 -5.13
C ALA A 185 11.35 -10.38 -6.35
N ILE A 186 12.26 -10.09 -7.25
CA ILE A 186 12.51 -10.91 -8.44
C ILE A 186 13.53 -12.01 -8.13
N ASN A 187 14.60 -11.61 -7.46
CA ASN A 187 15.61 -12.51 -6.91
C ASN A 187 16.16 -11.93 -5.59
N HIS A 188 17.26 -12.47 -5.07
CA HIS A 188 17.85 -12.02 -3.82
C HIS A 188 18.49 -10.62 -3.89
N ASP A 189 18.74 -10.08 -5.08
CA ASP A 189 19.38 -8.78 -5.28
C ASP A 189 18.50 -7.77 -5.99
N ILE A 190 17.52 -8.22 -6.76
CA ILE A 190 16.68 -7.33 -7.56
C ILE A 190 15.26 -7.29 -7.00
N ILE A 191 14.82 -6.08 -6.69
CA ILE A 191 13.44 -5.78 -6.30
C ILE A 191 12.82 -4.76 -7.26
N TYR A 192 11.51 -4.82 -7.39
CA TYR A 192 10.72 -3.76 -8.02
C TYR A 192 9.83 -3.12 -6.97
N PHE A 193 9.60 -1.81 -7.09
CA PHE A 193 8.69 -1.10 -6.21
C PHE A 193 7.91 -0.01 -6.94
N THR A 194 6.73 0.30 -6.45
CA THR A 194 5.86 1.37 -6.97
C THR A 194 5.81 2.55 -6.02
N THR A 195 5.50 3.73 -6.58
CA THR A 195 5.17 4.91 -5.79
C THR A 195 3.73 5.32 -6.03
N GLN A 196 2.99 5.65 -4.95
CA GLN A 196 1.61 6.10 -5.05
C GLN A 196 1.46 7.62 -5.23
N SER A 197 2.49 8.38 -4.94
CA SER A 197 2.52 9.83 -5.08
C SER A 197 3.85 10.28 -5.65
N TYR A 198 3.88 11.42 -6.31
CA TYR A 198 5.12 12.00 -6.86
C TYR A 198 5.99 12.61 -5.76
N PHE A 199 5.35 13.30 -4.83
CA PHE A 199 6.02 13.82 -3.64
C PHE A 199 5.71 12.93 -2.45
N SER A 200 6.74 12.59 -1.67
CA SER A 200 6.56 12.04 -0.34
C SER A 200 5.90 13.11 0.54
N LEU A 201 4.79 12.76 1.17
CA LEU A 201 4.13 13.69 2.09
C LEU A 201 4.93 13.69 3.39
N PRO A 202 5.50 14.84 3.80
CA PRO A 202 6.12 14.94 5.11
C PRO A 202 5.07 14.70 6.19
N CYS A 203 5.45 14.02 7.27
CA CYS A 203 4.56 13.84 8.41
C CYS A 203 4.12 15.18 8.99
N TYR A 204 2.82 15.26 9.27
CA TYR A 204 2.25 16.44 9.91
C TYR A 204 2.64 16.41 11.39
N TYR A 205 3.47 17.35 11.81
CA TYR A 205 3.80 17.53 13.20
C TYR A 205 3.02 18.73 13.76
N THR A 206 1.98 18.48 14.51
CA THR A 206 1.28 19.51 15.28
C THR A 206 1.98 19.67 16.64
N GLN A 207 2.95 20.54 16.72
CA GLN A 207 3.48 20.95 18.01
C GLN A 207 2.57 22.02 18.63
N ASP A 208 2.29 21.88 19.94
CA ASP A 208 1.56 22.87 20.70
C ASP A 208 2.22 24.26 20.63
N ASN A 209 1.39 25.26 20.36
CA ASN A 209 1.46 26.67 20.71
C ASN A 209 2.71 27.53 20.48
N GLU A 210 3.78 27.09 19.81
CA GLU A 210 4.84 28.00 19.44
C GLU A 210 4.72 28.48 17.99
N TYR A 211 4.32 29.72 17.79
CA TYR A 211 4.33 30.43 16.51
C TYR A 211 5.78 30.68 16.06
N ASN A 212 6.39 29.76 15.35
CA ASN A 212 7.70 29.92 14.78
C ASN A 212 7.61 30.03 13.24
N PHE A 213 8.21 31.06 12.65
CA PHE A 213 8.22 31.32 11.20
C PHE A 213 8.73 30.15 10.37
N LEU A 214 9.69 29.38 10.89
CA LEU A 214 10.18 28.15 10.25
C LEU A 214 9.12 27.04 10.20
N LYS A 215 8.22 26.98 11.20
CA LYS A 215 7.07 26.07 11.23
C LYS A 215 6.09 26.42 10.11
N TYR A 216 5.84 27.72 9.89
CA TYR A 216 4.96 28.18 8.82
C TYR A 216 5.50 27.82 7.42
N LEU A 217 6.80 27.99 7.20
CA LEU A 217 7.45 27.62 5.93
C LEU A 217 7.41 26.11 5.66
N ASN A 218 7.57 25.27 6.68
CA ASN A 218 7.51 23.80 6.51
C ASN A 218 6.08 23.31 6.31
N ASN A 219 5.10 23.92 6.98
CA ASN A 219 3.69 23.65 6.72
C ASN A 219 3.32 24.09 5.30
N ALA A 220 3.83 25.24 4.83
CA ALA A 220 3.63 25.68 3.46
C ALA A 220 4.21 24.69 2.45
N LYS A 221 5.41 24.14 2.69
CA LYS A 221 6.00 23.09 1.84
C LYS A 221 5.14 21.83 1.80
N PHE A 222 4.60 21.39 2.95
CA PHE A 222 3.66 20.27 3.02
C PHE A 222 2.42 20.54 2.17
N PHE A 223 1.75 21.68 2.38
CA PHE A 223 0.58 22.05 1.60
C PHE A 223 0.88 22.14 0.10
N ILE A 224 2.04 22.67 -0.27
CA ILE A 224 2.46 22.71 -1.69
C ILE A 224 2.60 21.30 -2.25
N TYR A 225 3.23 20.37 -1.54
CA TYR A 225 3.42 18.98 -2.02
C TYR A 225 2.09 18.21 -2.08
N GLU A 226 1.26 18.33 -1.05
CA GLU A 226 -0.09 17.76 -1.06
C GLU A 226 -0.90 18.29 -2.25
N TRP A 227 -0.84 19.59 -2.45
CA TRP A 227 -1.47 20.28 -3.57
C TRP A 227 -0.96 19.81 -4.93
N MET A 228 0.33 19.71 -5.09
CA MET A 228 0.94 19.22 -6.32
C MET A 228 0.51 17.77 -6.59
N ASN A 229 0.45 16.92 -5.59
CA ASN A 229 -0.05 15.56 -5.73
C ASN A 229 -1.53 15.55 -6.16
N ILE A 230 -2.38 16.38 -5.52
CA ILE A 230 -3.79 16.53 -5.88
C ILE A 230 -3.94 17.05 -7.32
N LEU A 231 -3.18 18.07 -7.70
CA LEU A 231 -3.20 18.63 -9.06
C LEU A 231 -2.76 17.58 -10.08
N PHE A 232 -1.70 16.82 -9.80
CA PHE A 232 -1.25 15.75 -10.71
C PHE A 232 -2.32 14.68 -10.88
N GLN A 233 -3.01 14.29 -9.81
CA GLN A 233 -4.14 13.36 -9.90
C GLN A 233 -5.31 13.96 -10.68
N LYS A 234 -5.67 15.23 -10.42
CA LYS A 234 -6.82 15.89 -11.06
C LYS A 234 -6.63 16.12 -12.55
N PHE A 235 -5.41 16.42 -13.00
CA PHE A 235 -5.08 16.64 -14.40
C PHE A 235 -4.55 15.40 -15.11
N ASP A 236 -4.74 14.22 -14.53
CA ASP A 236 -4.24 12.93 -15.05
C ASP A 236 -2.73 12.96 -15.38
N LEU A 237 -1.96 13.76 -14.65
CA LEU A 237 -0.52 13.84 -14.83
C LEU A 237 0.12 12.60 -14.22
N LYS A 238 0.48 11.68 -15.08
CA LYS A 238 1.12 10.41 -14.71
C LYS A 238 2.54 10.67 -14.24
N LYS A 239 2.74 10.77 -12.94
CA LYS A 239 4.00 11.13 -12.28
C LYS A 239 4.50 10.08 -11.30
N THR A 240 3.81 8.94 -11.20
CA THR A 240 4.27 7.78 -10.42
C THR A 240 4.76 6.70 -11.36
N PHE A 241 5.78 5.95 -10.94
CA PHE A 241 6.47 5.00 -11.78
C PHE A 241 6.67 3.65 -11.08
N LEU A 242 7.01 2.67 -11.85
CA LEU A 242 7.63 1.43 -11.40
C LEU A 242 9.15 1.62 -11.45
N TYR A 243 9.82 1.23 -10.38
CA TYR A 243 11.27 1.27 -10.25
C TYR A 243 11.81 -0.13 -10.05
N SER A 244 13.02 -0.39 -10.51
CA SER A 244 13.83 -1.53 -10.09
C SER A 244 15.01 -1.04 -9.25
N TYR A 245 15.43 -1.84 -8.27
CA TYR A 245 16.63 -1.60 -7.47
C TYR A 245 17.48 -2.86 -7.42
N ASP A 246 18.76 -2.68 -7.70
CA ASP A 246 19.78 -3.71 -7.63
C ASP A 246 20.63 -3.51 -6.37
N TRP A 247 20.48 -4.42 -5.40
CA TRP A 247 21.19 -4.34 -4.12
C TRP A 247 22.69 -4.49 -4.23
N GLU A 248 23.18 -5.26 -5.21
CA GLU A 248 24.61 -5.48 -5.43
C GLU A 248 25.28 -4.24 -6.01
N LYS A 249 24.63 -3.60 -6.98
CA LYS A 249 25.17 -2.42 -7.65
C LYS A 249 24.78 -1.10 -6.98
N GLY A 250 23.72 -1.08 -6.16
CA GLY A 250 23.13 0.13 -5.62
C GLY A 250 22.45 1.00 -6.69
N GLU A 251 22.02 0.41 -7.80
CA GLU A 251 21.43 1.13 -8.92
C GLU A 251 19.91 1.10 -8.91
N ILE A 252 19.31 2.26 -9.21
CA ILE A 252 17.86 2.40 -9.39
C ILE A 252 17.58 2.73 -10.85
N ASN A 253 16.57 2.04 -11.43
CA ASN A 253 16.12 2.31 -12.78
C ASN A 253 14.62 2.59 -12.78
N ILE A 254 14.17 3.57 -13.57
CA ILE A 254 12.77 3.79 -13.88
C ILE A 254 12.38 2.88 -15.04
N ILE A 255 11.29 2.16 -14.89
CA ILE A 255 10.80 1.25 -15.92
C ILE A 255 9.96 2.02 -16.94
N ALA A 256 10.32 1.90 -18.20
CA ALA A 256 9.62 2.56 -19.31
C ALA A 256 8.15 2.09 -19.40
N ASN A 257 7.25 3.00 -19.80
CA ASN A 257 5.81 2.75 -19.95
C ASN A 257 5.10 2.33 -18.63
N SER A 258 5.72 2.61 -17.47
CA SER A 258 5.15 2.29 -16.16
C SER A 258 4.40 3.46 -15.52
N GLU A 259 4.39 4.61 -16.15
CA GLU A 259 3.79 5.82 -15.62
C GLU A 259 2.30 5.66 -15.29
N GLY A 260 1.91 6.22 -14.15
CA GLY A 260 0.55 6.24 -13.64
C GLY A 260 0.26 7.46 -12.79
N ILE A 261 -1.01 7.62 -12.42
CA ILE A 261 -1.46 8.68 -11.50
C ILE A 261 -1.09 8.27 -10.06
N SER A 262 -1.29 6.99 -9.73
CA SER A 262 -0.96 6.40 -8.44
C SER A 262 -0.74 4.91 -8.65
N ASN A 263 0.52 4.50 -8.79
CA ASN A 263 0.83 3.08 -8.93
C ASN A 263 0.79 2.40 -7.56
N ARG A 264 0.20 1.19 -7.52
CA ARG A 264 -0.01 0.47 -6.27
C ARG A 264 0.48 -0.96 -6.37
N GLY A 265 -0.32 -1.94 -6.01
CA GLY A 265 0.02 -3.34 -5.84
C GLY A 265 0.92 -3.95 -6.91
N LEU A 266 1.88 -4.75 -6.47
CA LEU A 266 2.77 -5.54 -7.31
C LEU A 266 2.64 -7.02 -6.98
N ALA A 267 2.68 -7.87 -8.01
CA ALA A 267 2.84 -9.31 -7.87
C ALA A 267 3.76 -9.85 -8.96
N TYR A 268 4.54 -10.88 -8.65
CA TYR A 268 5.50 -11.46 -9.59
C TYR A 268 5.25 -12.95 -9.82
N ASP A 269 5.06 -13.30 -11.09
CA ASP A 269 5.03 -14.67 -11.59
C ASP A 269 6.46 -15.09 -11.96
N ARG A 270 7.10 -15.82 -11.05
CA ARG A 270 8.48 -16.27 -11.24
C ARG A 270 8.63 -17.23 -12.41
N LYS A 271 7.65 -18.09 -12.62
CA LYS A 271 7.68 -19.13 -13.66
C LYS A 271 7.71 -18.52 -15.05
N ASN A 272 6.87 -17.52 -15.28
CA ASN A 272 6.74 -16.86 -16.58
C ASN A 272 7.55 -15.55 -16.67
N SER A 273 8.22 -15.14 -15.60
CA SER A 273 8.95 -13.86 -15.50
C SER A 273 8.06 -12.64 -15.77
N LEU A 274 6.82 -12.67 -15.26
CA LEU A 274 5.83 -11.60 -15.44
C LEU A 274 5.64 -10.81 -14.14
N LEU A 275 5.70 -9.50 -14.25
CA LEU A 275 5.39 -8.57 -13.16
C LEU A 275 4.07 -7.87 -13.45
N TYR A 276 3.16 -7.94 -12.51
CA TYR A 276 1.84 -7.30 -12.55
C TYR A 276 1.88 -6.05 -11.70
N MET A 277 1.38 -4.92 -12.24
CA MET A 277 1.33 -3.62 -11.55
C MET A 277 -0.06 -3.01 -11.64
N VAL A 278 -0.66 -2.72 -10.50
CA VAL A 278 -1.99 -2.09 -10.39
C VAL A 278 -1.90 -0.58 -10.57
N ARG A 279 -2.86 -0.02 -11.35
CA ARG A 279 -3.12 1.41 -11.45
C ARG A 279 -4.59 1.69 -11.16
N PRO A 280 -4.94 1.97 -9.90
CA PRO A 280 -6.34 2.05 -9.49
C PRO A 280 -7.13 3.19 -10.15
N TYR A 281 -6.50 4.33 -10.41
CA TYR A 281 -7.17 5.46 -11.08
C TYR A 281 -7.47 5.18 -12.54
N GLU A 282 -6.59 4.45 -13.21
CA GLU A 282 -6.78 4.01 -14.60
C GLU A 282 -7.64 2.75 -14.71
N LYS A 283 -7.94 2.11 -13.57
CA LYS A 283 -8.64 0.83 -13.47
C LYS A 283 -8.03 -0.22 -14.38
N ASP A 284 -6.74 -0.44 -14.19
CA ASP A 284 -6.05 -1.47 -14.96
C ASP A 284 -4.84 -2.08 -14.21
N ILE A 285 -4.40 -3.21 -14.74
CA ILE A 285 -3.18 -3.87 -14.36
C ILE A 285 -2.27 -3.90 -15.59
N LYS A 286 -1.08 -3.32 -15.46
CA LYS A 286 -0.01 -3.45 -16.45
C LYS A 286 0.78 -4.72 -16.20
N ILE A 287 1.12 -5.42 -17.27
CA ILE A 287 1.90 -6.66 -17.24
C ILE A 287 3.22 -6.40 -17.94
N PHE A 288 4.30 -6.61 -17.19
CA PHE A 288 5.65 -6.44 -17.68
C PHE A 288 6.35 -7.79 -17.75
N GLU A 289 7.06 -8.05 -18.83
CA GLU A 289 8.00 -9.16 -18.93
C GLU A 289 9.36 -8.73 -18.38
N ILE A 290 9.86 -9.46 -17.39
CA ILE A 290 11.16 -9.21 -16.79
C ILE A 290 12.24 -9.93 -17.62
N SER A 291 13.25 -9.18 -18.03
CA SER A 291 14.39 -9.76 -18.75
C SER A 291 15.18 -10.73 -17.86
N ARG A 292 15.32 -11.98 -18.28
CA ARG A 292 16.11 -12.99 -17.54
C ARG A 292 17.60 -12.64 -17.51
N ASN A 293 18.10 -11.97 -18.55
CA ASN A 293 19.51 -11.60 -18.65
C ASN A 293 19.83 -10.30 -17.90
N ILE A 294 18.85 -9.40 -17.80
CA ILE A 294 18.96 -8.10 -17.11
C ILE A 294 17.72 -7.96 -16.24
N PRO A 295 17.69 -8.61 -15.06
CA PRO A 295 16.49 -8.62 -14.21
C PRO A 295 16.04 -7.25 -13.68
N SER A 296 16.87 -6.21 -13.79
CA SER A 296 16.53 -4.82 -13.50
C SER A 296 15.77 -4.12 -14.65
N ASN A 297 15.55 -4.79 -15.78
CA ASN A 297 14.84 -4.26 -16.94
C ASN A 297 13.53 -5.02 -17.20
N ALA A 298 12.47 -4.29 -17.52
CA ALA A 298 11.14 -4.82 -17.77
C ALA A 298 10.48 -4.18 -19.00
N LEU A 299 9.80 -4.99 -19.78
CA LEU A 299 9.08 -4.56 -20.98
C LEU A 299 7.56 -4.68 -20.77
N LEU A 300 6.81 -3.60 -20.95
CA LEU A 300 5.36 -3.64 -20.95
C LEU A 300 4.87 -4.49 -22.14
N ILE A 301 4.18 -5.60 -21.84
CA ILE A 301 3.63 -6.53 -22.86
C ILE A 301 2.11 -6.47 -22.97
N LYS A 302 1.41 -6.09 -21.89
CA LYS A 302 -0.06 -6.07 -21.88
C LYS A 302 -0.60 -5.13 -20.81
N THR A 303 -1.82 -4.66 -21.03
CA THR A 303 -2.63 -3.96 -20.03
C THR A 303 -4.02 -4.60 -20.01
N ILE A 304 -4.51 -4.99 -18.83
CA ILE A 304 -5.84 -5.56 -18.63
C ILE A 304 -6.69 -4.60 -17.81
N LYS A 305 -8.00 -4.53 -18.11
CA LYS A 305 -8.91 -3.64 -17.37
C LYS A 305 -9.48 -4.37 -16.16
N THR A 306 -9.68 -3.61 -15.07
CA THR A 306 -10.37 -4.03 -13.86
C THR A 306 -11.75 -3.39 -13.81
N ILE A 307 -12.70 -4.04 -13.15
CA ILE A 307 -14.03 -3.46 -12.94
C ILE A 307 -13.99 -2.46 -11.79
N TYR A 308 -13.29 -2.81 -10.73
CA TYR A 308 -13.23 -2.03 -9.50
C TYR A 308 -11.85 -1.41 -9.26
N ASN A 309 -11.77 -0.56 -8.25
CA ASN A 309 -10.50 -0.01 -7.79
C ASN A 309 -9.80 -1.07 -6.95
N ILE A 310 -8.60 -1.44 -7.36
CA ILE A 310 -7.76 -2.44 -6.70
C ILE A 310 -6.63 -1.74 -5.95
N GLU A 311 -6.36 -2.18 -4.70
CA GLU A 311 -5.24 -1.67 -3.90
C GLU A 311 -3.99 -2.52 -4.10
N ASN A 312 -4.06 -3.80 -3.72
CA ASN A 312 -2.98 -4.75 -3.87
C ASN A 312 -3.45 -6.01 -4.57
N ILE A 313 -2.47 -6.69 -5.17
CA ILE A 313 -2.67 -7.95 -5.85
C ILE A 313 -1.70 -9.00 -5.31
N PHE A 314 -2.12 -10.24 -5.42
CA PHE A 314 -1.32 -11.42 -5.11
C PHE A 314 -1.39 -12.40 -6.29
N TYR A 315 -0.24 -12.93 -6.71
CA TYR A 315 -0.16 -13.99 -7.69
C TYR A 315 -0.09 -15.35 -7.00
N ASP A 316 -1.05 -16.21 -7.32
CA ASP A 316 -1.10 -17.60 -6.86
C ASP A 316 -0.49 -18.51 -7.94
N GLU A 317 0.74 -18.97 -7.69
CA GLU A 317 1.49 -19.82 -8.61
C GLU A 317 0.83 -21.19 -8.78
N ASP A 318 0.24 -21.75 -7.71
CA ASP A 318 -0.38 -23.08 -7.70
C ASP A 318 -1.61 -23.11 -8.61
N ASN A 319 -2.44 -22.09 -8.53
CA ASN A 319 -3.68 -21.98 -9.30
C ASN A 319 -3.53 -21.17 -10.60
N ASN A 320 -2.38 -20.50 -10.80
CA ASN A 320 -2.11 -19.60 -11.92
C ASN A 320 -3.18 -18.49 -12.04
N LYS A 321 -3.42 -17.80 -10.91
CA LYS A 321 -4.44 -16.77 -10.76
C LYS A 321 -3.86 -15.52 -10.11
N ILE A 322 -4.50 -14.37 -10.37
CA ILE A 322 -4.25 -13.12 -9.66
C ILE A 322 -5.44 -12.86 -8.75
N TYR A 323 -5.18 -12.61 -7.48
CA TYR A 323 -6.15 -12.20 -6.48
C TYR A 323 -5.96 -10.72 -6.18
N ALA A 324 -7.05 -9.98 -6.18
CA ALA A 324 -7.05 -8.54 -6.04
C ALA A 324 -7.97 -8.09 -4.92
N GLY A 325 -7.46 -7.28 -4.00
CA GLY A 325 -8.26 -6.62 -2.98
C GLY A 325 -8.94 -5.37 -3.55
N ILE A 326 -10.27 -5.34 -3.49
CA ILE A 326 -11.09 -4.21 -3.92
C ILE A 326 -11.31 -3.28 -2.73
N TYR A 327 -10.95 -2.01 -2.89
CA TYR A 327 -11.41 -0.95 -2.00
C TYR A 327 -12.45 -0.11 -2.73
N GLY A 328 -13.50 0.32 -2.10
CA GLY A 328 -14.60 1.07 -2.68
C GLY A 328 -14.25 2.13 -3.74
N SER A 329 -14.90 3.27 -3.71
CA SER A 329 -14.52 4.40 -4.55
C SER A 329 -13.39 5.22 -3.90
N ILE A 330 -12.67 6.01 -4.70
CA ILE A 330 -11.67 6.95 -4.19
C ILE A 330 -12.30 7.95 -3.20
N ASN A 331 -13.57 8.32 -3.40
CA ASN A 331 -14.29 9.19 -2.49
C ASN A 331 -14.56 8.51 -1.14
N GLU A 332 -14.96 7.24 -1.15
CA GLU A 332 -15.14 6.46 0.08
C GLU A 332 -13.83 6.34 0.85
N LEU A 333 -12.70 6.09 0.14
CA LEU A 333 -11.39 6.05 0.76
C LEU A 333 -11.01 7.39 1.39
N LYS A 334 -11.19 8.51 0.69
CA LYS A 334 -10.95 9.86 1.23
C LYS A 334 -11.82 10.17 2.44
N ASN A 335 -13.10 9.77 2.41
CA ASN A 335 -14.01 9.93 3.53
C ASN A 335 -13.54 9.07 4.72
N LEU A 336 -13.12 7.84 4.48
CA LEU A 336 -12.58 6.96 5.49
C LEU A 336 -11.32 7.57 6.13
N GLU A 337 -10.39 8.05 5.34
CA GLU A 337 -9.18 8.74 5.80
C GLU A 337 -9.50 9.99 6.62
N ALA A 338 -10.47 10.80 6.19
CA ALA A 338 -10.89 11.99 6.90
C ALA A 338 -11.55 11.68 8.26
N GLN A 339 -12.33 10.61 8.34
CA GLN A 339 -13.04 10.20 9.56
C GLN A 339 -12.20 9.28 10.46
N TYR A 340 -11.15 8.70 9.97
CA TYR A 340 -10.27 7.84 10.78
C TYR A 340 -9.72 8.55 12.03
N LYS A 341 -9.57 9.88 11.97
CA LYS A 341 -9.10 10.72 13.08
C LYS A 341 -10.18 10.96 14.13
N ASN A 342 -11.43 10.75 13.80
CA ASN A 342 -12.56 10.98 14.67
C ASN A 342 -13.22 9.61 14.92
N GLU A 343 -12.74 8.92 15.98
CA GLU A 343 -13.18 7.57 16.32
C GLU A 343 -14.71 7.44 16.40
N GLU A 344 -15.41 8.49 16.89
CA GLU A 344 -16.86 8.50 17.02
C GLU A 344 -17.59 8.41 15.66
N ASN A 345 -16.99 8.95 14.61
CA ASN A 345 -17.60 8.99 13.27
C ASN A 345 -17.09 7.90 12.33
N PHE A 346 -16.02 7.20 12.69
CA PHE A 346 -15.42 6.18 11.83
C PHE A 346 -16.42 5.05 11.51
N ASP A 347 -17.23 4.65 12.49
CA ASP A 347 -18.22 3.58 12.30
C ASP A 347 -19.37 4.00 11.38
N LEU A 348 -19.62 5.29 11.22
CA LEU A 348 -20.66 5.82 10.33
C LEU A 348 -20.25 5.82 8.84
N VAL A 349 -18.94 5.69 8.54
CA VAL A 349 -18.48 5.67 7.15
C VAL A 349 -18.84 4.35 6.49
N LEU A 350 -19.68 4.43 5.49
CA LEU A 350 -20.04 3.28 4.66
C LEU A 350 -18.98 3.07 3.60
N THR A 351 -18.42 1.86 3.53
CA THR A 351 -17.44 1.48 2.51
C THR A 351 -17.77 0.15 1.87
N PHE A 352 -17.40 0.02 0.62
CA PHE A 352 -17.37 -1.25 -0.07
C PHE A 352 -15.97 -1.84 -0.01
N GLY A 353 -15.92 -3.15 0.04
CA GLY A 353 -14.70 -3.92 -0.10
C GLY A 353 -14.97 -5.19 -0.85
N GLY A 354 -13.93 -5.90 -1.20
CA GLY A 354 -14.13 -7.16 -1.90
C GLY A 354 -12.88 -7.78 -2.47
N PHE A 355 -13.13 -8.69 -3.39
CA PHE A 355 -12.15 -9.55 -4.03
C PHE A 355 -12.49 -9.70 -5.51
N GLU A 356 -11.49 -9.66 -6.35
CA GLU A 356 -11.56 -9.92 -7.78
C GLU A 356 -10.49 -10.95 -8.15
N GLU A 357 -10.88 -12.02 -8.83
CA GLU A 357 -10.00 -13.11 -9.25
C GLU A 357 -9.86 -13.10 -10.77
N PHE A 358 -8.62 -13.08 -11.27
CA PHE A 358 -8.31 -13.16 -12.69
C PHE A 358 -7.70 -14.50 -13.04
N ASP A 359 -8.23 -15.16 -14.04
CA ASP A 359 -7.70 -16.42 -14.58
C ASP A 359 -6.70 -16.14 -15.71
N ILE A 360 -5.42 -16.37 -15.43
CA ILE A 360 -4.34 -16.11 -16.39
C ILE A 360 -4.44 -17.04 -17.60
N LYS A 361 -4.86 -18.29 -17.40
CA LYS A 361 -5.02 -19.28 -18.49
C LYS A 361 -6.09 -18.86 -19.48
N ASN A 362 -7.13 -18.20 -18.99
CA ASN A 362 -8.22 -17.67 -19.79
C ASN A 362 -7.99 -16.18 -20.15
N ASN A 363 -6.76 -15.82 -20.49
CA ASN A 363 -6.40 -14.49 -20.99
C ASN A 363 -6.70 -13.35 -19.99
N TYR A 364 -6.65 -13.64 -18.70
CA TYR A 364 -6.96 -12.72 -17.59
C TYR A 364 -8.44 -12.36 -17.47
N GLU A 365 -9.33 -13.26 -17.87
CA GLU A 365 -10.75 -13.10 -17.60
C GLU A 365 -11.03 -13.13 -16.12
N ILE A 366 -11.99 -12.32 -15.68
CA ILE A 366 -12.44 -12.29 -14.29
C ILE A 366 -13.23 -13.56 -14.03
N SER A 367 -12.74 -14.41 -13.14
CA SER A 367 -13.32 -15.71 -12.83
C SER A 367 -14.19 -15.73 -11.58
N ASP A 368 -13.96 -14.79 -10.65
CA ASP A 368 -14.80 -14.62 -9.45
C ASP A 368 -14.76 -13.18 -8.96
N ILE A 369 -15.89 -12.69 -8.40
CA ILE A 369 -16.01 -11.40 -7.74
C ILE A 369 -16.83 -11.59 -6.47
N ILE A 370 -16.28 -11.09 -5.37
CA ILE A 370 -16.98 -11.03 -4.09
C ILE A 370 -16.99 -9.58 -3.63
N LEU A 371 -18.17 -9.07 -3.34
CA LEU A 371 -18.35 -7.72 -2.82
C LEU A 371 -19.10 -7.79 -1.50
N PHE A 372 -18.71 -6.95 -0.57
CA PHE A 372 -19.37 -6.78 0.71
C PHE A 372 -19.40 -5.31 1.13
N LYS A 373 -20.21 -5.00 2.12
CA LYS A 373 -20.41 -3.64 2.60
C LYS A 373 -20.25 -3.61 4.11
N ASN A 374 -19.28 -2.85 4.58
CA ASN A 374 -18.99 -2.60 6.00
C ASN A 374 -18.46 -3.76 6.85
N GLU A 375 -18.28 -4.97 6.32
CA GLU A 375 -17.71 -6.09 7.08
C GLU A 375 -16.26 -5.81 7.48
N LEU A 376 -15.51 -5.14 6.60
CA LEU A 376 -14.18 -4.59 6.86
C LEU A 376 -13.97 -3.36 5.98
N LYS A 377 -13.63 -2.22 6.59
CA LYS A 377 -13.50 -0.94 5.90
C LYS A 377 -12.11 -0.77 5.30
N GLY A 378 -12.04 -0.23 4.08
CA GLY A 378 -10.77 0.11 3.43
C GLY A 378 -9.87 -1.08 3.21
N ILE A 379 -10.36 -2.07 2.45
CA ILE A 379 -9.58 -3.26 2.09
C ILE A 379 -8.28 -2.85 1.42
N SER A 380 -7.19 -3.37 1.94
CA SER A 380 -5.84 -3.12 1.42
C SER A 380 -5.24 -4.35 0.73
N SER A 381 -5.62 -5.55 1.14
CA SER A 381 -5.12 -6.79 0.55
C SER A 381 -6.16 -7.89 0.62
N ALA A 382 -6.17 -8.78 -0.37
CA ALA A 382 -7.00 -9.99 -0.38
C ALA A 382 -6.19 -11.17 -0.93
N ILE A 383 -6.26 -12.31 -0.23
CA ILE A 383 -5.54 -13.53 -0.60
C ILE A 383 -6.47 -14.72 -0.44
N LYS A 384 -6.47 -15.63 -1.41
CA LYS A 384 -7.19 -16.88 -1.33
C LYS A 384 -6.23 -18.01 -0.99
N VAL A 385 -6.57 -18.78 0.04
CA VAL A 385 -5.87 -20.02 0.40
C VAL A 385 -6.90 -21.11 0.51
N LYS A 386 -6.81 -22.11 -0.35
CA LYS A 386 -7.83 -23.18 -0.51
C LYS A 386 -9.21 -22.59 -0.83
N ASN A 387 -10.17 -22.75 0.06
CA ASN A 387 -11.55 -22.25 -0.09
C ASN A 387 -11.79 -20.93 0.65
N ASP A 388 -10.84 -20.47 1.46
CA ASP A 388 -10.97 -19.29 2.27
C ASP A 388 -10.32 -18.09 1.60
N ILE A 389 -10.95 -16.93 1.69
CA ILE A 389 -10.40 -15.66 1.24
C ILE A 389 -10.19 -14.79 2.48
N PHE A 390 -8.98 -14.28 2.61
CA PHE A 390 -8.52 -13.44 3.70
C PHE A 390 -8.42 -12.01 3.23
N PHE A 391 -8.98 -11.07 4.02
CA PHE A 391 -8.95 -9.65 3.74
C PHE A 391 -8.31 -8.90 4.89
N SER A 392 -7.44 -7.96 4.57
CA SER A 392 -6.86 -7.02 5.54
C SER A 392 -7.22 -5.59 5.23
N SER A 393 -7.10 -4.73 6.23
CA SER A 393 -7.35 -3.29 6.15
C SER A 393 -6.24 -2.51 6.85
N GLN A 394 -5.83 -1.42 6.25
CA GLN A 394 -4.91 -0.47 6.90
C GLN A 394 -5.63 0.51 7.86
N TYR A 395 -6.96 0.52 7.89
CA TYR A 395 -7.76 1.45 8.68
C TYR A 395 -8.52 0.78 9.82
N GLN A 396 -8.90 -0.46 9.68
CA GLN A 396 -9.71 -1.18 10.66
C GLN A 396 -8.94 -2.37 11.22
N LYS A 397 -8.97 -2.51 12.54
CA LYS A 397 -8.43 -3.68 13.23
C LYS A 397 -9.23 -4.92 12.85
N GLY A 398 -8.54 -5.96 12.48
CA GLY A 398 -9.15 -7.23 12.14
C GLY A 398 -8.61 -7.85 10.85
N LEU A 399 -8.77 -9.17 10.78
CA LEU A 399 -8.60 -10.00 9.60
C LEU A 399 -9.97 -10.60 9.28
N LEU A 400 -10.53 -10.24 8.13
CA LEU A 400 -11.81 -10.78 7.69
C LEU A 400 -11.57 -12.04 6.88
N ILE A 401 -12.25 -13.11 7.23
CA ILE A 401 -12.19 -14.39 6.54
C ILE A 401 -13.55 -14.66 5.91
N PHE A 402 -13.52 -15.00 4.65
CA PHE A 402 -14.68 -15.43 3.91
C PHE A 402 -14.51 -16.90 3.53
N SER A 403 -15.40 -17.73 4.03
CA SER A 403 -15.41 -19.16 3.74
C SER A 403 -16.60 -19.51 2.84
N LYS A 404 -16.32 -20.23 1.74
CA LYS A 404 -17.35 -20.79 0.88
C LYS A 404 -17.84 -22.09 1.52
N LYS A 405 -19.13 -22.15 1.88
CA LYS A 405 -19.75 -23.39 2.39
C LYS A 405 -19.81 -24.48 1.33
#